data_2aa8aa8d885afb7ccfae8dadff982eb4
#
_entry.id   2aa8aa8d885afb7ccfae8dadff982eb4
#
_cell.length_a   1.000
_cell.length_b   1.000
_cell.length_c   1.000
_cell.angle_alpha   90.00
_cell.angle_beta   90.00
_cell.angle_gamma   90.00
#
_symmetry.space_group_name_H-M   'P 1'
#
loop_
_entity.id
_entity.type
_entity.pdbx_description
1 polymer ?
#
loop_
_entity_poly.entity_id
_entity_poly.type
_entity_poly.pdbx_seq_one_letter_code
_entity_poly.pdbx_strand_id
1 'polypeptide(L)'
;MIVNYFSRIMDNIKQILPHDNDFLQRTTVIDKPAKKLWYIGSIPPLTPTVTVVGSRKPTGYGRAVNARITGELARHGVVIVSGLAIGHDGLAHRACLDAGGTTVAVLGNGLAHIYPQTNRTLARRIVQAGGALISEYPPEAPVLPHQFLERNRLISALADVVVVIEAGERSGTLNTASHALTQGKEVMAVPGNITSPLSTGCNRLIAQGAGPVLTAQDVLDRLPLAKTEDQSDRQAERADQVRFDSPDSQAIYDLIVQGESDGDRLLSKSGLSTSQFSLALTMLELNGYIVALGNNTWGKR
;
A
#
# COMPACT_ATOMS: atom_id res chain seq x y z
N MET A 1 -31.77 4.22 -13.38
CA MET A 1 -31.45 3.23 -12.31
C MET A 1 -30.16 3.53 -11.53
N ILE A 2 -29.15 4.19 -12.11
CA ILE A 2 -27.85 4.49 -11.48
C ILE A 2 -27.92 5.61 -10.44
N VAL A 3 -28.79 6.58 -10.61
CA VAL A 3 -28.94 7.76 -9.70
C VAL A 3 -29.52 7.37 -8.34
N ASN A 4 -30.44 6.40 -8.28
CA ASN A 4 -31.09 5.96 -7.04
C ASN A 4 -30.19 5.13 -6.10
N TYR A 5 -29.12 4.52 -6.60
CA TYR A 5 -28.23 3.71 -5.77
C TYR A 5 -27.22 4.58 -5.00
N PHE A 6 -26.86 5.73 -5.56
CA PHE A 6 -25.95 6.67 -4.89
C PHE A 6 -26.63 7.40 -3.74
N SER A 7 -27.91 7.77 -3.91
CA SER A 7 -28.74 8.29 -2.85
C SER A 7 -28.77 7.34 -1.64
N ARG A 8 -28.99 6.05 -1.86
CA ARG A 8 -29.04 5.03 -0.80
C ARG A 8 -27.75 4.80 -0.04
N ILE A 9 -26.56 5.02 -0.65
CA ILE A 9 -25.28 4.90 0.06
C ILE A 9 -25.03 6.11 0.93
N MET A 10 -25.43 7.30 0.47
CA MET A 10 -25.32 8.56 1.22
C MET A 10 -26.36 8.67 2.35
N ASP A 11 -27.50 7.96 2.24
CA ASP A 11 -28.50 7.85 3.31
C ASP A 11 -27.99 7.07 4.55
N ASN A 12 -26.82 6.43 4.45
CA ASN A 12 -26.18 5.63 5.51
C ASN A 12 -24.98 6.32 6.17
N ILE A 13 -24.93 7.65 6.21
CA ILE A 13 -23.92 8.36 6.99
C ILE A 13 -24.19 8.14 8.47
N LYS A 14 -23.23 7.55 9.16
CA LYS A 14 -23.29 7.29 10.60
C LYS A 14 -22.32 8.21 11.32
N GLN A 15 -22.63 8.53 12.57
CA GLN A 15 -21.75 9.24 13.47
C GLN A 15 -21.18 8.26 14.49
N ILE A 16 -19.91 8.45 14.88
CA ILE A 16 -19.23 7.66 15.88
C ILE A 16 -18.30 8.54 16.72
N LEU A 17 -18.14 8.21 17.99
CA LEU A 17 -17.07 8.78 18.81
C LEU A 17 -15.80 7.93 18.59
N PRO A 18 -14.65 8.55 18.34
CA PRO A 18 -13.43 7.77 18.01
C PRO A 18 -13.03 6.74 19.07
N HIS A 19 -13.31 6.98 20.35
CA HIS A 19 -13.00 6.07 21.44
C HIS A 19 -13.91 4.83 21.49
N ASP A 20 -15.02 4.80 20.73
CA ASP A 20 -15.92 3.65 20.65
C ASP A 20 -15.44 2.61 19.62
N ASN A 21 -14.28 2.84 18.98
CA ASN A 21 -13.76 1.95 17.96
C ASN A 21 -12.23 1.93 17.97
N ASP A 22 -11.64 0.76 18.12
CA ASP A 22 -10.18 0.57 18.29
C ASP A 22 -9.36 1.14 17.12
N PHE A 23 -9.85 1.02 15.90
CA PHE A 23 -9.17 1.59 14.73
C PHE A 23 -9.16 3.11 14.76
N LEU A 24 -10.30 3.74 15.13
CA LEU A 24 -10.46 5.19 15.17
C LEU A 24 -9.83 5.82 16.42
N GLN A 25 -9.68 5.07 17.51
CA GLN A 25 -9.09 5.54 18.76
C GLN A 25 -7.70 6.16 18.54
N ARG A 26 -6.96 5.72 17.51
CA ARG A 26 -5.70 6.33 17.09
C ARG A 26 -5.78 7.83 16.82
N THR A 27 -6.97 8.35 16.49
CA THR A 27 -7.20 9.78 16.22
C THR A 27 -7.45 10.62 17.49
N THR A 28 -7.47 10.00 18.66
CA THR A 28 -7.71 10.68 19.94
C THR A 28 -6.43 11.07 20.67
N VAL A 29 -5.29 10.46 20.31
CA VAL A 29 -3.99 10.61 20.98
C VAL A 29 -3.03 11.54 20.22
N ILE A 30 -3.57 12.43 19.40
CA ILE A 30 -2.80 13.38 18.58
C ILE A 30 -3.06 14.82 19.02
N ASP A 31 -2.21 15.73 18.61
CA ASP A 31 -2.51 17.16 18.71
C ASP A 31 -3.80 17.47 17.92
N LYS A 32 -4.73 18.20 18.54
CA LYS A 32 -6.08 18.45 18.01
C LYS A 32 -6.83 17.15 17.69
N PRO A 33 -7.17 16.35 18.71
CA PRO A 33 -7.87 15.09 18.54
C PRO A 33 -9.25 15.25 17.89
N ALA A 34 -9.66 14.25 17.10
CA ALA A 34 -11.02 14.23 16.57
C ALA A 34 -12.02 13.99 17.71
N LYS A 35 -13.01 14.89 17.87
CA LYS A 35 -14.04 14.76 18.91
C LYS A 35 -15.14 13.80 18.50
N LYS A 36 -15.48 13.78 17.22
CA LYS A 36 -16.44 12.88 16.59
C LYS A 36 -16.12 12.74 15.11
N LEU A 37 -16.53 11.62 14.55
CA LEU A 37 -16.33 11.31 13.14
C LEU A 37 -17.66 10.88 12.50
N TRP A 38 -17.82 11.16 11.23
CA TRP A 38 -18.85 10.61 10.37
C TRP A 38 -18.24 9.59 9.42
N TYR A 39 -18.97 8.53 9.13
CA TYR A 39 -18.47 7.49 8.23
C TYR A 39 -19.58 6.86 7.39
N ILE A 40 -19.16 6.28 6.27
CA ILE A 40 -19.95 5.43 5.38
C ILE A 40 -19.14 4.17 5.14
N GLY A 41 -19.81 3.01 5.10
CA GLY A 41 -19.18 1.71 4.89
C GLY A 41 -18.84 0.99 6.18
N SER A 42 -17.76 0.22 6.19
CA SER A 42 -17.32 -0.60 7.32
C SER A 42 -15.94 -0.13 7.78
N ILE A 43 -15.84 0.30 9.04
CA ILE A 43 -14.55 0.62 9.65
C ILE A 43 -13.83 -0.71 9.91
N PRO A 44 -12.59 -0.90 9.43
CA PRO A 44 -11.86 -2.14 9.65
C PRO A 44 -11.54 -2.34 11.14
N PRO A 45 -11.31 -3.57 11.57
CA PRO A 45 -10.76 -3.84 12.90
C PRO A 45 -9.35 -3.26 13.03
N LEU A 46 -8.82 -3.26 14.24
CA LEU A 46 -7.43 -2.84 14.48
C LEU A 46 -6.47 -3.84 13.81
N THR A 47 -5.91 -3.45 12.69
CA THR A 47 -4.99 -4.22 11.84
C THR A 47 -3.79 -3.37 11.45
N PRO A 48 -2.67 -3.96 11.03
CA PRO A 48 -1.55 -3.20 10.46
C PRO A 48 -2.03 -2.28 9.34
N THR A 49 -1.66 -1.02 9.44
CA THR A 49 -2.22 0.04 8.58
C THR A 49 -1.12 0.93 8.02
N VAL A 50 -1.14 1.12 6.70
CA VAL A 50 -0.20 2.00 6.00
C VAL A 50 -0.95 3.14 5.35
N THR A 51 -0.49 4.35 5.63
CA THR A 51 -0.92 5.52 4.87
C THR A 51 -0.05 5.69 3.65
N VAL A 52 -0.67 5.79 2.48
CA VAL A 52 0.03 6.04 1.20
C VAL A 52 -0.40 7.39 0.66
N VAL A 53 0.57 8.30 0.52
CA VAL A 53 0.33 9.68 0.05
C VAL A 53 1.35 10.11 -1.00
N GLY A 54 1.03 11.18 -1.73
CA GLY A 54 1.96 11.71 -2.72
C GLY A 54 1.36 12.83 -3.57
N SER A 55 2.11 13.23 -4.58
CA SER A 55 1.76 14.29 -5.52
C SER A 55 0.38 14.09 -6.15
N ARG A 56 -0.36 15.20 -6.32
CA ARG A 56 -1.61 15.21 -7.10
C ARG A 56 -1.39 15.06 -8.62
N LYS A 57 -0.13 15.19 -9.07
CA LYS A 57 0.28 15.03 -10.48
C LYS A 57 1.39 13.97 -10.57
N PRO A 58 1.06 12.68 -10.42
CA PRO A 58 2.05 11.61 -10.39
C PRO A 58 2.74 11.45 -11.74
N THR A 59 4.03 11.10 -11.71
CA THR A 59 4.79 10.67 -12.90
C THR A 59 4.41 9.25 -13.33
N GLY A 60 4.91 8.80 -14.49
CA GLY A 60 4.81 7.39 -14.90
C GLY A 60 5.49 6.46 -13.89
N TYR A 61 6.69 6.83 -13.41
CA TYR A 61 7.42 6.13 -12.35
C TYR A 61 6.58 6.03 -11.07
N GLY A 62 6.11 7.16 -10.55
CA GLY A 62 5.33 7.18 -9.31
C GLY A 62 4.04 6.36 -9.40
N ARG A 63 3.36 6.35 -10.57
CA ARG A 63 2.19 5.49 -10.79
C ARG A 63 2.53 4.00 -10.69
N ALA A 64 3.61 3.58 -11.36
CA ALA A 64 4.04 2.19 -11.34
C ALA A 64 4.46 1.74 -9.94
N VAL A 65 5.24 2.55 -9.23
CA VAL A 65 5.68 2.27 -7.86
C VAL A 65 4.50 2.21 -6.90
N ASN A 66 3.57 3.19 -6.96
CA ASN A 66 2.37 3.18 -6.11
C ASN A 66 1.55 1.91 -6.32
N ALA A 67 1.28 1.52 -7.57
CA ALA A 67 0.52 0.32 -7.88
C ALA A 67 1.19 -0.94 -7.35
N ARG A 68 2.52 -1.07 -7.52
CA ARG A 68 3.30 -2.21 -7.04
C ARG A 68 3.29 -2.29 -5.51
N ILE A 69 3.77 -1.24 -4.83
CA ILE A 69 3.94 -1.24 -3.37
C ILE A 69 2.58 -1.38 -2.68
N THR A 70 1.60 -0.56 -3.06
CA THR A 70 0.28 -0.58 -2.41
C THR A 70 -0.47 -1.89 -2.67
N GLY A 71 -0.40 -2.43 -3.89
CA GLY A 71 -1.03 -3.70 -4.21
C GLY A 71 -0.42 -4.87 -3.46
N GLU A 72 0.90 -4.87 -3.26
CA GLU A 72 1.60 -5.90 -2.49
C GLU A 72 1.27 -5.80 -0.99
N LEU A 73 1.30 -4.61 -0.39
CA LEU A 73 0.86 -4.39 1.00
C LEU A 73 -0.58 -4.88 1.22
N ALA A 74 -1.47 -4.57 0.28
CA ALA A 74 -2.87 -4.99 0.35
C ALA A 74 -3.03 -6.52 0.32
N ARG A 75 -2.24 -7.23 -0.49
CA ARG A 75 -2.24 -8.72 -0.51
C ARG A 75 -1.76 -9.34 0.80
N HIS A 76 -0.94 -8.63 1.56
CA HIS A 76 -0.51 -9.03 2.91
C HIS A 76 -1.52 -8.62 4.00
N GLY A 77 -2.73 -8.21 3.62
CA GLY A 77 -3.80 -7.87 4.58
C GLY A 77 -3.62 -6.50 5.27
N VAL A 78 -2.68 -5.68 4.81
CA VAL A 78 -2.46 -4.33 5.33
C VAL A 78 -3.61 -3.42 4.91
N VAL A 79 -4.21 -2.70 5.86
CA VAL A 79 -5.21 -1.68 5.55
C VAL A 79 -4.53 -0.44 4.97
N ILE A 80 -4.99 0.02 3.82
CA ILE A 80 -4.46 1.22 3.17
C ILE A 80 -5.31 2.44 3.53
N VAL A 81 -4.71 3.46 4.09
CA VAL A 81 -5.35 4.75 4.39
C VAL A 81 -4.84 5.82 3.43
N SER A 82 -5.72 6.66 2.92
CA SER A 82 -5.35 7.83 2.14
C SER A 82 -6.47 8.89 2.12
N GLY A 83 -6.27 9.98 1.40
CA GLY A 83 -7.15 11.15 1.43
C GLY A 83 -8.15 11.27 0.29
N LEU A 84 -8.26 10.27 -0.58
CA LEU A 84 -9.12 10.29 -1.77
C LEU A 84 -8.84 11.45 -2.76
N ALA A 85 -7.73 12.16 -2.62
CA ALA A 85 -7.35 13.22 -3.54
C ALA A 85 -7.04 12.67 -4.96
N ILE A 86 -7.00 13.55 -5.95
CA ILE A 86 -6.42 13.17 -7.26
C ILE A 86 -4.94 12.79 -7.09
N GLY A 87 -4.41 11.96 -7.99
CA GLY A 87 -3.02 11.52 -7.94
C GLY A 87 -2.81 10.31 -7.05
N HIS A 88 -1.76 10.32 -6.24
CA HIS A 88 -1.32 9.16 -5.48
C HIS A 88 -2.36 8.60 -4.51
N ASP A 89 -3.17 9.43 -3.87
CA ASP A 89 -4.23 8.96 -2.98
C ASP A 89 -5.22 8.06 -3.73
N GLY A 90 -5.75 8.56 -4.86
CA GLY A 90 -6.68 7.79 -5.68
C GLY A 90 -6.04 6.55 -6.32
N LEU A 91 -4.74 6.60 -6.63
CA LEU A 91 -3.98 5.43 -7.12
C LEU A 91 -3.83 4.38 -6.03
N ALA A 92 -3.50 4.78 -4.80
CA ALA A 92 -3.37 3.88 -3.68
C ALA A 92 -4.68 3.13 -3.38
N HIS A 93 -5.79 3.85 -3.31
CA HIS A 93 -7.10 3.20 -3.13
C HIS A 93 -7.42 2.21 -4.26
N ARG A 94 -7.15 2.57 -5.53
CA ARG A 94 -7.36 1.66 -6.67
C ARG A 94 -6.49 0.42 -6.56
N ALA A 95 -5.18 0.59 -6.35
CA ALA A 95 -4.24 -0.52 -6.25
C ALA A 95 -4.61 -1.49 -5.11
N CYS A 96 -5.04 -0.95 -3.96
CA CYS A 96 -5.53 -1.75 -2.84
C CYS A 96 -6.77 -2.57 -3.23
N LEU A 97 -7.78 -1.92 -3.82
CA LEU A 97 -9.02 -2.59 -4.25
C LEU A 97 -8.79 -3.63 -5.35
N ASP A 98 -7.91 -3.34 -6.30
CA ASP A 98 -7.57 -4.26 -7.40
C ASP A 98 -6.78 -5.48 -6.89
N ALA A 99 -6.12 -5.35 -5.74
CA ALA A 99 -5.47 -6.46 -5.03
C ALA A 99 -6.40 -7.21 -4.04
N GLY A 100 -7.68 -6.83 -3.94
CA GLY A 100 -8.65 -7.44 -3.03
C GLY A 100 -8.51 -6.99 -1.56
N GLY A 101 -7.75 -5.92 -1.30
CA GLY A 101 -7.50 -5.41 0.06
C GLY A 101 -8.55 -4.42 0.55
N THR A 102 -8.43 -4.06 1.83
CA THR A 102 -9.29 -3.10 2.52
C THR A 102 -8.66 -1.71 2.55
N THR A 103 -9.43 -0.68 2.20
CA THR A 103 -8.93 0.70 2.23
C THR A 103 -9.93 1.68 2.87
N VAL A 104 -9.36 2.68 3.56
CA VAL A 104 -10.12 3.73 4.25
C VAL A 104 -9.73 5.09 3.67
N ALA A 105 -10.73 5.83 3.20
CA ALA A 105 -10.54 7.19 2.73
C ALA A 105 -10.97 8.20 3.80
N VAL A 106 -10.06 9.08 4.20
CA VAL A 106 -10.39 10.21 5.09
C VAL A 106 -10.62 11.43 4.22
N LEU A 107 -11.76 12.12 4.38
CA LEU A 107 -12.15 13.28 3.58
C LEU A 107 -11.95 14.59 4.34
N GLY A 108 -11.61 15.64 3.61
CA GLY A 108 -11.50 17.01 4.15
C GLY A 108 -12.77 17.85 4.01
N ASN A 109 -13.91 17.21 3.80
CA ASN A 109 -15.25 17.84 3.69
C ASN A 109 -16.31 16.88 4.17
N GLY A 110 -17.56 17.32 4.26
CA GLY A 110 -18.69 16.47 4.66
C GLY A 110 -18.96 15.36 3.67
N LEU A 111 -19.42 14.21 4.15
CA LEU A 111 -19.61 12.99 3.36
C LEU A 111 -20.81 13.04 2.40
N ALA A 112 -21.72 14.00 2.54
CA ALA A 112 -22.81 14.18 1.58
C ALA A 112 -22.32 14.53 0.18
N HIS A 113 -21.12 15.06 0.06
CA HIS A 113 -20.51 15.46 -1.20
C HIS A 113 -19.10 14.90 -1.35
N ILE A 114 -18.93 13.90 -2.22
CA ILE A 114 -17.60 13.35 -2.50
C ILE A 114 -16.76 14.33 -3.33
N TYR A 115 -15.62 14.73 -2.77
CA TYR A 115 -14.65 15.57 -3.44
C TYR A 115 -13.26 14.89 -3.48
N PRO A 116 -12.54 14.90 -4.63
CA PRO A 116 -12.96 15.45 -5.92
C PRO A 116 -14.05 14.58 -6.59
N GLN A 117 -14.91 15.21 -7.38
CA GLN A 117 -16.00 14.49 -8.08
C GLN A 117 -15.51 13.37 -8.99
N THR A 118 -14.29 13.51 -9.56
CA THR A 118 -13.64 12.49 -10.38
C THR A 118 -13.40 11.18 -9.64
N ASN A 119 -13.27 11.20 -8.32
CA ASN A 119 -13.08 10.03 -7.47
C ASN A 119 -14.38 9.48 -6.85
N ARG A 120 -15.55 9.99 -7.28
CA ARG A 120 -16.86 9.53 -6.78
C ARG A 120 -17.10 8.04 -7.00
N THR A 121 -16.73 7.52 -8.18
CA THR A 121 -16.84 6.09 -8.47
C THR A 121 -15.88 5.27 -7.60
N LEU A 122 -14.68 5.78 -7.35
CA LEU A 122 -13.71 5.14 -6.46
C LEU A 122 -14.21 5.09 -5.02
N ALA A 123 -14.78 6.19 -4.51
CA ALA A 123 -15.40 6.23 -3.18
C ALA A 123 -16.49 5.14 -3.03
N ARG A 124 -17.31 4.94 -4.06
CA ARG A 124 -18.31 3.86 -4.07
C ARG A 124 -17.66 2.48 -4.03
N ARG A 125 -16.62 2.24 -4.84
CA ARG A 125 -15.87 0.98 -4.84
C ARG A 125 -15.28 0.67 -3.46
N ILE A 126 -14.74 1.68 -2.76
CA ILE A 126 -14.21 1.52 -1.39
C ILE A 126 -15.30 0.97 -0.47
N VAL A 127 -16.48 1.59 -0.45
CA VAL A 127 -17.59 1.16 0.42
C VAL A 127 -18.11 -0.23 0.04
N GLN A 128 -18.25 -0.52 -1.25
CA GLN A 128 -18.72 -1.81 -1.76
C GLN A 128 -17.77 -2.96 -1.46
N ALA A 129 -16.46 -2.67 -1.39
CA ALA A 129 -15.44 -3.65 -1.05
C ALA A 129 -15.22 -3.82 0.46
N GLY A 130 -16.09 -3.25 1.31
CA GLY A 130 -16.00 -3.39 2.76
C GLY A 130 -15.07 -2.39 3.44
N GLY A 131 -14.60 -1.37 2.72
CA GLY A 131 -13.85 -0.26 3.29
C GLY A 131 -14.76 0.87 3.80
N ALA A 132 -14.15 1.98 4.22
CA ALA A 132 -14.85 3.13 4.77
C ALA A 132 -14.43 4.47 4.16
N LEU A 133 -15.39 5.40 4.14
CA LEU A 133 -15.14 6.83 3.99
C LEU A 133 -15.35 7.48 5.35
N ILE A 134 -14.42 8.33 5.78
CA ILE A 134 -14.44 8.95 7.11
C ILE A 134 -14.25 10.45 6.96
N SER A 135 -14.94 11.24 7.77
CA SER A 135 -14.76 12.69 7.86
C SER A 135 -14.96 13.20 9.29
N GLU A 136 -14.20 14.21 9.67
CA GLU A 136 -14.43 14.97 10.90
C GLU A 136 -15.51 16.05 10.75
N TYR A 137 -15.86 16.38 9.52
CA TYR A 137 -16.80 17.46 9.20
C TYR A 137 -18.23 16.93 9.11
N PRO A 138 -19.24 17.72 9.55
CA PRO A 138 -20.65 17.36 9.40
C PRO A 138 -20.98 16.97 7.95
N PRO A 139 -21.99 16.11 7.71
CA PRO A 139 -22.28 15.58 6.38
C PRO A 139 -22.37 16.61 5.27
N GLU A 140 -23.03 17.74 5.52
CA GLU A 140 -23.24 18.82 4.55
C GLU A 140 -22.12 19.88 4.54
N ALA A 141 -21.05 19.69 5.31
CA ALA A 141 -19.95 20.67 5.38
C ALA A 141 -19.33 20.91 3.98
N PRO A 142 -19.13 22.19 3.61
CA PRO A 142 -18.59 22.53 2.30
C PRO A 142 -17.14 22.14 2.14
N VAL A 143 -16.68 22.16 0.87
CA VAL A 143 -15.27 21.92 0.51
C VAL A 143 -14.50 23.22 0.69
N LEU A 144 -13.62 23.29 1.69
CA LEU A 144 -12.78 24.45 1.96
C LEU A 144 -11.27 24.05 1.90
N PRO A 145 -10.40 24.86 1.30
CA PRO A 145 -8.99 24.50 1.06
C PRO A 145 -8.22 24.12 2.35
N HIS A 146 -8.42 24.85 3.45
CA HIS A 146 -7.71 24.60 4.71
C HIS A 146 -8.05 23.25 5.34
N GLN A 147 -9.29 22.77 5.17
CA GLN A 147 -9.77 21.49 5.70
C GLN A 147 -8.94 20.30 5.21
N PHE A 148 -8.36 20.37 4.01
CA PHE A 148 -7.51 19.29 3.48
C PHE A 148 -6.18 19.18 4.22
N LEU A 149 -5.61 20.29 4.67
CA LEU A 149 -4.40 20.30 5.49
C LEU A 149 -4.69 19.84 6.91
N GLU A 150 -5.81 20.31 7.49
CA GLU A 150 -6.25 19.88 8.82
C GLU A 150 -6.56 18.39 8.88
N ARG A 151 -7.24 17.85 7.87
CA ARG A 151 -7.57 16.43 7.76
C ARG A 151 -6.33 15.54 7.73
N ASN A 152 -5.19 15.99 7.17
CA ASN A 152 -3.99 15.18 7.00
C ASN A 152 -3.46 14.61 8.32
N ARG A 153 -3.69 15.28 9.46
CA ARG A 153 -3.36 14.75 10.78
C ARG A 153 -4.12 13.47 11.13
N LEU A 154 -5.34 13.31 10.61
CA LEU A 154 -6.14 12.10 10.82
C LEU A 154 -5.66 10.95 9.91
N ILE A 155 -5.22 11.28 8.69
CA ILE A 155 -4.64 10.30 7.77
C ILE A 155 -3.39 9.67 8.40
N SER A 156 -2.48 10.50 8.93
CA SER A 156 -1.27 10.01 9.60
C SER A 156 -1.56 9.30 10.91
N ALA A 157 -2.55 9.77 11.68
CA ALA A 157 -2.91 9.17 12.97
C ALA A 157 -3.39 7.72 12.84
N LEU A 158 -4.15 7.40 11.80
CA LEU A 158 -4.69 6.07 11.57
C LEU A 158 -3.63 5.05 11.13
N ALA A 159 -2.45 5.49 10.70
CA ALA A 159 -1.39 4.61 10.22
C ALA A 159 -0.42 4.14 11.31
N ASP A 160 0.21 3.02 11.07
CA ASP A 160 1.43 2.59 11.73
C ASP A 160 2.66 3.16 11.00
N VAL A 161 2.63 3.13 9.66
CA VAL A 161 3.67 3.66 8.77
C VAL A 161 3.04 4.60 7.73
N VAL A 162 3.71 5.71 7.45
CA VAL A 162 3.34 6.65 6.39
C VAL A 162 4.34 6.56 5.25
N VAL A 163 3.88 6.17 4.06
CA VAL A 163 4.68 6.05 2.85
C VAL A 163 4.42 7.22 1.91
N VAL A 164 5.47 7.95 1.56
CA VAL A 164 5.45 9.05 0.59
C VAL A 164 6.00 8.57 -0.74
N ILE A 165 5.16 8.49 -1.78
CA ILE A 165 5.57 7.98 -3.10
C ILE A 165 6.29 9.04 -3.94
N GLU A 166 5.72 10.22 -4.05
CA GLU A 166 6.31 11.38 -4.75
C GLU A 166 5.90 12.66 -4.03
N ALA A 167 6.85 13.57 -3.81
CA ALA A 167 6.60 14.88 -3.26
C ALA A 167 7.58 15.91 -3.83
N GLY A 168 7.07 17.01 -4.33
CA GLY A 168 7.90 18.19 -4.60
C GLY A 168 8.27 18.91 -3.31
N GLU A 169 9.19 19.88 -3.41
CA GLU A 169 9.75 20.61 -2.26
C GLU A 169 8.69 21.29 -1.37
N ARG A 170 7.62 21.82 -1.97
CA ARG A 170 6.52 22.53 -1.27
C ARG A 170 5.21 21.77 -1.41
N SER A 171 5.26 20.45 -1.33
CA SER A 171 4.07 19.60 -1.47
C SER A 171 3.24 19.59 -0.20
N GLY A 172 1.90 19.66 -0.34
CA GLY A 172 0.97 19.38 0.76
C GLY A 172 1.10 17.96 1.34
N THR A 173 1.70 17.03 0.60
CA THR A 173 2.05 15.68 1.07
C THR A 173 3.04 15.71 2.22
N LEU A 174 4.00 16.65 2.21
CA LEU A 174 4.98 16.82 3.29
C LEU A 174 4.31 17.26 4.61
N ASN A 175 3.14 17.91 4.54
CA ASN A 175 2.34 18.19 5.74
C ASN A 175 1.84 16.90 6.41
N THR A 176 1.43 15.88 5.65
CA THR A 176 1.06 14.57 6.21
C THR A 176 2.27 13.88 6.86
N ALA A 177 3.44 13.92 6.21
CA ALA A 177 4.67 13.39 6.77
C ALA A 177 5.08 14.13 8.07
N SER A 178 4.95 15.46 8.10
CA SER A 178 5.20 16.26 9.30
C SER A 178 4.28 15.89 10.47
N HIS A 179 2.98 15.73 10.21
CA HIS A 179 2.04 15.23 11.21
C HIS A 179 2.43 13.83 11.71
N ALA A 180 2.81 12.94 10.81
CA ALA A 180 3.25 11.59 11.18
C ALA A 180 4.45 11.63 12.14
N LEU A 181 5.48 12.41 11.84
CA LEU A 181 6.66 12.58 12.69
C LEU A 181 6.29 13.15 14.08
N THR A 182 5.44 14.19 14.12
CA THR A 182 4.96 14.77 15.39
C THR A 182 4.16 13.77 16.22
N GLN A 183 3.47 12.82 15.56
CA GLN A 183 2.69 11.76 16.19
C GLN A 183 3.54 10.52 16.54
N GLY A 184 4.86 10.56 16.36
CA GLY A 184 5.77 9.44 16.60
C GLY A 184 5.58 8.26 15.66
N LYS A 185 5.03 8.50 14.47
CA LYS A 185 4.83 7.46 13.44
C LYS A 185 6.06 7.32 12.57
N GLU A 186 6.29 6.10 12.12
CA GLU A 186 7.32 5.82 11.11
C GLU A 186 6.97 6.49 9.79
N VAL A 187 7.93 7.21 9.21
CA VAL A 187 7.80 7.83 7.88
C VAL A 187 8.81 7.19 6.95
N MET A 188 8.32 6.74 5.81
CA MET A 188 9.14 6.15 4.76
C MET A 188 8.88 6.87 3.44
N ALA A 189 9.87 6.91 2.56
CA ALA A 189 9.76 7.60 1.29
C ALA A 189 10.37 6.80 0.13
N VAL A 190 9.71 6.83 -1.01
CA VAL A 190 10.25 6.23 -2.24
C VAL A 190 11.36 7.12 -2.79
N PRO A 191 12.60 6.61 -2.95
CA PRO A 191 13.68 7.36 -3.56
C PRO A 191 13.40 7.60 -5.04
N GLY A 192 13.93 8.66 -5.58
CA GLY A 192 13.80 8.96 -6.99
C GLY A 192 14.99 9.77 -7.54
N ASN A 193 14.96 10.01 -8.84
CA ASN A 193 16.03 10.73 -9.50
C ASN A 193 16.18 12.14 -8.91
N ILE A 194 17.41 12.54 -8.57
CA ILE A 194 17.72 13.84 -7.98
C ILE A 194 17.40 15.03 -8.91
N THR A 195 17.29 14.79 -10.22
CA THR A 195 16.87 15.81 -11.19
C THR A 195 15.35 15.89 -11.36
N SER A 196 14.58 15.00 -10.74
CA SER A 196 13.12 15.00 -10.80
C SER A 196 12.55 15.92 -9.72
N PRO A 197 11.78 16.97 -10.08
CA PRO A 197 11.18 17.87 -9.10
C PRO A 197 10.25 17.18 -8.10
N LEU A 198 9.59 16.05 -8.49
CA LEU A 198 8.69 15.30 -7.63
C LEU A 198 9.40 14.29 -6.73
N SER A 199 10.71 14.08 -6.91
CA SER A 199 11.54 13.27 -6.01
C SER A 199 12.20 14.09 -4.91
N THR A 200 12.27 15.41 -5.05
CA THR A 200 13.02 16.31 -4.15
C THR A 200 12.54 16.18 -2.71
N GLY A 201 11.22 16.15 -2.47
CA GLY A 201 10.66 16.01 -1.12
C GLY A 201 10.92 14.64 -0.52
N CYS A 202 10.78 13.56 -1.30
CA CYS A 202 11.07 12.19 -0.85
C CYS A 202 12.56 12.02 -0.51
N ASN A 203 13.47 12.45 -1.40
CA ASN A 203 14.90 12.36 -1.16
C ASN A 203 15.33 13.20 0.06
N ARG A 204 14.68 14.35 0.29
CA ARG A 204 14.91 15.15 1.51
C ARG A 204 14.45 14.44 2.76
N LEU A 205 13.26 13.80 2.75
CA LEU A 205 12.79 13.00 3.89
C LEU A 205 13.78 11.88 4.20
N ILE A 206 14.29 11.16 3.20
CA ILE A 206 15.30 10.12 3.37
C ILE A 206 16.59 10.70 3.97
N ALA A 207 17.08 11.82 3.45
CA ALA A 207 18.25 12.49 3.98
C ALA A 207 18.08 12.98 5.44
N GLN A 208 16.84 13.17 5.90
CA GLN A 208 16.45 13.52 7.26
C GLN A 208 16.17 12.31 8.15
N GLY A 209 16.36 11.09 7.66
CA GLY A 209 16.23 9.86 8.42
C GLY A 209 14.99 9.04 8.15
N ALA A 210 14.13 9.43 7.20
CA ALA A 210 13.03 8.59 6.78
C ALA A 210 13.55 7.31 6.08
N GLY A 211 12.94 6.17 6.36
CA GLY A 211 13.31 4.90 5.72
C GLY A 211 13.08 4.94 4.21
N PRO A 212 14.03 4.48 3.37
CA PRO A 212 13.77 4.33 1.95
C PRO A 212 12.83 3.15 1.68
N VAL A 213 11.92 3.30 0.70
CA VAL A 213 11.03 2.24 0.22
C VAL A 213 11.50 1.79 -1.16
N LEU A 214 12.09 0.62 -1.24
CA LEU A 214 12.53 -0.02 -2.49
C LEU A 214 11.55 -1.13 -2.88
N THR A 215 10.98 -1.81 -1.87
CA THR A 215 10.01 -2.89 -2.00
C THR A 215 8.88 -2.73 -0.97
N ALA A 216 7.81 -3.48 -1.10
CA ALA A 216 6.77 -3.52 -0.07
C ALA A 216 7.28 -4.17 1.23
N GLN A 217 8.27 -5.07 1.14
CA GLN A 217 8.87 -5.72 2.30
C GLN A 217 9.51 -4.71 3.25
N ASP A 218 10.16 -3.66 2.74
CA ASP A 218 10.75 -2.60 3.57
C ASP A 218 9.71 -1.95 4.48
N VAL A 219 8.46 -1.84 3.99
CA VAL A 219 7.34 -1.30 4.76
C VAL A 219 6.76 -2.33 5.72
N LEU A 220 6.62 -3.59 5.28
CA LEU A 220 6.12 -4.69 6.10
C LEU A 220 6.99 -4.92 7.34
N ASP A 221 8.32 -4.82 7.19
CA ASP A 221 9.29 -4.97 8.28
C ASP A 221 9.18 -3.87 9.36
N ARG A 222 8.50 -2.76 9.05
CA ARG A 222 8.26 -1.64 9.98
C ARG A 222 6.89 -1.68 10.64
N LEU A 223 6.02 -2.58 10.20
CA LEU A 223 4.70 -2.72 10.80
C LEU A 223 4.79 -3.47 12.13
N PRO A 224 3.92 -3.14 13.11
CA PRO A 224 3.82 -3.94 14.31
C PRO A 224 3.45 -5.36 13.92
N LEU A 225 4.26 -6.32 14.33
CA LEU A 225 3.95 -7.74 14.16
C LEU A 225 2.58 -7.99 14.79
N ALA A 226 1.60 -8.31 13.99
CA ALA A 226 0.40 -8.94 14.51
C ALA A 226 0.87 -10.23 15.17
N LYS A 227 0.75 -10.32 16.51
CA LYS A 227 0.94 -11.58 17.25
C LYS A 227 -0.18 -12.54 16.86
N THR A 228 -0.04 -13.14 15.72
CA THR A 228 -0.81 -14.33 15.34
C THR A 228 0.16 -15.48 15.38
N GLU A 229 0.07 -16.25 16.46
CA GLU A 229 0.78 -17.52 16.65
C GLU A 229 0.52 -18.53 15.54
N ASP A 230 -0.25 -18.16 14.51
CA ASP A 230 -0.74 -19.03 13.42
C ASP A 230 -0.19 -18.67 12.02
N GLN A 231 0.70 -17.65 11.90
CA GLN A 231 1.23 -17.26 10.60
C GLN A 231 2.66 -17.71 10.32
N SER A 232 3.44 -18.11 11.33
CA SER A 232 4.76 -18.69 11.11
C SER A 232 4.70 -20.00 10.35
N ASP A 233 3.66 -20.81 10.59
CA ASP A 233 3.50 -22.11 9.93
C ASP A 233 2.86 -21.98 8.53
N ARG A 234 2.00 -20.98 8.31
CA ARG A 234 1.34 -20.77 7.00
C ARG A 234 2.19 -19.98 6.01
N GLN A 235 3.16 -19.18 6.45
CA GLN A 235 4.13 -18.53 5.57
C GLN A 235 5.25 -19.47 5.15
N ALA A 236 5.69 -20.37 6.03
CA ALA A 236 6.60 -21.44 5.66
C ALA A 236 5.96 -22.41 4.64
N GLU A 237 4.66 -22.67 4.75
CA GLU A 237 3.94 -23.56 3.82
C GLU A 237 3.52 -22.87 2.51
N ARG A 238 3.39 -21.55 2.45
CA ARG A 238 3.04 -20.82 1.22
C ARG A 238 4.23 -20.27 0.42
N ALA A 239 5.40 -20.17 1.03
CA ALA A 239 6.62 -19.80 0.32
C ALA A 239 7.17 -20.94 -0.55
N ASP A 240 6.65 -22.15 -0.45
CA ASP A 240 7.34 -23.35 -0.95
C ASP A 240 6.50 -24.30 -1.81
N GLN A 241 5.50 -23.82 -2.54
CA GLN A 241 4.87 -24.68 -3.55
C GLN A 241 4.48 -23.90 -4.82
N VAL A 242 5.47 -23.33 -5.50
CA VAL A 242 5.34 -23.14 -6.94
C VAL A 242 5.45 -24.54 -7.55
N ARG A 243 4.31 -25.15 -7.88
CA ARG A 243 4.28 -26.41 -8.61
C ARG A 243 4.39 -26.11 -10.09
N PHE A 244 5.40 -26.67 -10.71
CA PHE A 244 5.56 -26.62 -12.16
C PHE A 244 4.93 -27.88 -12.78
N ASP A 245 4.35 -27.74 -13.97
CA ASP A 245 3.83 -28.88 -14.76
C ASP A 245 4.94 -29.85 -15.20
N SER A 246 6.21 -29.38 -15.18
CA SER A 246 7.39 -30.18 -15.49
C SER A 246 8.16 -30.50 -14.21
N PRO A 247 8.38 -31.80 -13.88
CA PRO A 247 9.23 -32.21 -12.77
C PRO A 247 10.67 -31.70 -12.89
N ASP A 248 11.18 -31.53 -14.11
CA ASP A 248 12.52 -31.03 -14.39
C ASP A 248 12.67 -29.55 -13.97
N SER A 249 11.63 -28.73 -14.26
CA SER A 249 11.58 -27.32 -13.84
C SER A 249 11.46 -27.20 -12.31
N GLN A 250 10.69 -28.07 -11.66
CA GLN A 250 10.59 -28.10 -10.21
C GLN A 250 11.94 -28.41 -9.56
N ALA A 251 12.65 -29.43 -10.03
CA ALA A 251 13.95 -29.84 -9.48
C ALA A 251 15.01 -28.70 -9.57
N ILE A 252 15.07 -27.98 -10.69
CA ILE A 252 16.01 -26.87 -10.86
C ILE A 252 15.62 -25.69 -9.97
N TYR A 253 14.32 -25.34 -9.92
CA TYR A 253 13.84 -24.24 -9.11
C TYR A 253 14.12 -24.46 -7.62
N ASP A 254 13.90 -25.68 -7.12
CA ASP A 254 14.15 -26.04 -5.72
C ASP A 254 15.64 -25.90 -5.36
N LEU A 255 16.56 -26.27 -6.26
CA LEU A 255 17.99 -26.07 -6.07
C LEU A 255 18.37 -24.58 -6.01
N ILE A 256 17.77 -23.74 -6.85
CA ILE A 256 18.00 -22.30 -6.84
C ILE A 256 17.47 -21.67 -5.55
N VAL A 257 16.31 -22.11 -5.07
CA VAL A 257 15.73 -21.64 -3.79
C VAL A 257 16.61 -22.07 -2.61
N GLN A 258 17.26 -23.23 -2.68
CA GLN A 258 18.23 -23.71 -1.67
C GLN A 258 19.59 -22.97 -1.72
N GLY A 259 19.72 -21.97 -2.62
CA GLY A 259 20.90 -21.11 -2.71
C GLY A 259 21.95 -21.56 -3.73
N GLU A 260 21.69 -22.61 -4.54
CA GLU A 260 22.58 -22.98 -5.63
C GLU A 260 22.35 -22.05 -6.82
N SER A 261 23.40 -21.41 -7.31
CA SER A 261 23.29 -20.45 -8.41
C SER A 261 24.14 -20.81 -9.64
N ASP A 262 25.12 -21.66 -9.49
CA ASP A 262 26.05 -22.05 -10.56
C ASP A 262 25.41 -23.09 -11.49
N GLY A 263 25.36 -22.81 -12.79
CA GLY A 263 24.69 -23.64 -13.79
C GLY A 263 25.26 -25.07 -13.92
N ASP A 264 26.56 -25.22 -13.75
CA ASP A 264 27.18 -26.56 -13.84
C ASP A 264 26.86 -27.42 -12.61
N ARG A 265 26.76 -26.78 -11.44
CA ARG A 265 26.33 -27.44 -10.22
C ARG A 265 24.82 -27.73 -10.22
N LEU A 266 24.02 -26.81 -10.76
CA LEU A 266 22.57 -27.03 -10.94
C LEU A 266 22.36 -28.24 -11.88
N LEU A 267 23.07 -28.33 -13.01
CA LEU A 267 23.00 -29.47 -13.91
C LEU A 267 23.43 -30.78 -13.20
N SER A 268 24.55 -30.75 -12.50
CA SER A 268 25.07 -31.92 -11.80
C SER A 268 24.13 -32.41 -10.69
N LYS A 269 23.55 -31.50 -9.90
CA LYS A 269 22.66 -31.84 -8.79
C LYS A 269 21.26 -32.22 -9.23
N SER A 270 20.76 -31.69 -10.35
CA SER A 270 19.45 -32.03 -10.87
C SER A 270 19.35 -33.43 -11.44
N GLY A 271 20.48 -34.02 -11.85
CA GLY A 271 20.54 -35.33 -12.51
C GLY A 271 19.92 -35.36 -13.91
N LEU A 272 19.65 -34.20 -14.50
CA LEU A 272 19.04 -34.08 -15.82
C LEU A 272 20.08 -34.17 -16.93
N SER A 273 19.63 -34.60 -18.10
CA SER A 273 20.45 -34.42 -19.30
C SER A 273 20.63 -32.96 -19.66
N THR A 274 21.70 -32.58 -20.34
CA THR A 274 21.96 -31.20 -20.75
C THR A 274 20.78 -30.59 -21.53
N SER A 275 20.11 -31.38 -22.37
CA SER A 275 18.96 -30.92 -23.15
C SER A 275 17.73 -30.62 -22.27
N GLN A 276 17.42 -31.48 -21.31
CA GLN A 276 16.34 -31.30 -20.36
C GLN A 276 16.63 -30.11 -19.47
N PHE A 277 17.84 -29.99 -18.97
CA PHE A 277 18.27 -28.86 -18.13
C PHE A 277 18.12 -27.51 -18.84
N SER A 278 18.64 -27.42 -20.10
CA SER A 278 18.54 -26.19 -20.89
C SER A 278 17.07 -25.80 -21.17
N LEU A 279 16.22 -26.79 -21.50
CA LEU A 279 14.79 -26.55 -21.71
C LEU A 279 14.12 -26.03 -20.46
N ALA A 280 14.35 -26.69 -19.31
CA ALA A 280 13.74 -26.33 -18.05
C ALA A 280 14.22 -24.94 -17.55
N LEU A 281 15.51 -24.60 -17.68
CA LEU A 281 16.02 -23.26 -17.39
C LEU A 281 15.35 -22.20 -18.26
N THR A 282 15.24 -22.44 -19.57
CA THR A 282 14.60 -21.51 -20.50
C THR A 282 13.13 -21.30 -20.14
N MET A 283 12.41 -22.36 -19.80
CA MET A 283 11.00 -22.24 -19.39
C MET A 283 10.83 -21.49 -18.07
N LEU A 284 11.70 -21.72 -17.10
CA LEU A 284 11.71 -21.01 -15.82
C LEU A 284 12.00 -19.50 -16.01
N GLU A 285 12.93 -19.16 -16.91
CA GLU A 285 13.28 -17.79 -17.22
C GLU A 285 12.16 -17.07 -18.01
N LEU A 286 11.61 -17.70 -19.05
CA LEU A 286 10.51 -17.16 -19.84
C LEU A 286 9.26 -16.90 -18.99
N ASN A 287 8.97 -17.76 -18.03
CA ASN A 287 7.86 -17.60 -17.10
C ASN A 287 8.20 -16.67 -15.92
N GLY A 288 9.43 -16.12 -15.87
CA GLY A 288 9.83 -15.12 -14.90
C GLY A 288 10.07 -15.64 -13.48
N TYR A 289 10.30 -16.91 -13.29
CA TYR A 289 10.62 -17.52 -11.99
C TYR A 289 12.08 -17.39 -11.60
N ILE A 290 12.96 -17.37 -12.60
CA ILE A 290 14.40 -17.19 -12.42
C ILE A 290 14.94 -16.10 -13.36
N VAL A 291 16.16 -15.65 -13.11
CA VAL A 291 16.87 -14.65 -13.93
C VAL A 291 18.32 -15.07 -14.10
N ALA A 292 18.84 -14.94 -15.32
CA ALA A 292 20.26 -15.09 -15.59
C ALA A 292 21.04 -13.91 -15.01
N LEU A 293 22.02 -14.19 -14.15
CA LEU A 293 22.87 -13.19 -13.49
C LEU A 293 24.20 -12.98 -14.24
N GLY A 294 24.40 -13.69 -15.35
CA GLY A 294 25.65 -13.71 -16.12
C GLY A 294 26.61 -14.82 -15.66
N ASN A 295 27.67 -15.08 -16.45
CA ASN A 295 28.70 -16.08 -16.14
C ASN A 295 28.17 -17.47 -15.74
N ASN A 296 27.14 -17.97 -16.43
CA ASN A 296 26.47 -19.23 -16.13
C ASN A 296 25.90 -19.30 -14.70
N THR A 297 25.44 -18.16 -14.15
CA THR A 297 24.80 -18.11 -12.84
C THR A 297 23.34 -17.69 -12.94
N TRP A 298 22.51 -18.25 -12.06
CA TRP A 298 21.06 -18.10 -12.05
C TRP A 298 20.57 -17.73 -10.65
N GLY A 299 19.53 -16.92 -10.58
CA GLY A 299 18.93 -16.52 -9.31
C GLY A 299 17.40 -16.54 -9.37
N LYS A 300 16.77 -16.62 -8.21
CA LYS A 300 15.32 -16.43 -8.09
C LYS A 300 14.97 -14.98 -8.43
N ARG A 301 13.91 -14.80 -9.18
CA ARG A 301 13.41 -13.46 -9.54
C ARG A 301 12.43 -12.93 -8.48
#